data_6e07619ae4e58b9b0c5c115b608fc3e0
#
_entry.id   6e07619ae4e58b9b0c5c115b608fc3e0
#
_cell.length_a   1.000
_cell.length_b   1.000
_cell.length_c   1.000
_cell.angle_alpha   90.00
_cell.angle_beta   90.00
_cell.angle_gamma   90.00
#
_symmetry.space_group_name_H-M   'P 1'
#
loop_
_entity.id
_entity.type
_entity.pdbx_description
1 polymer ?
#
loop_
_entity_poly.entity_id
_entity_poly.type
_entity_poly.pdbx_seq_one_letter_code
_entity_poly.pdbx_strand_id
1 'polypeptide(L)'
;MSQMLLDGELDAVLGEKVERPGLKPLFADALTEEQSWFAKHQVVPINHMVVVSETLSNEQPEAVREVVRLLRESAALAPPPAVPRFNAEEMRRSLELIVQYTAQQGLIARAFAVDELFDDLTRTLS
;
A
#
# COMPACT_ATOMS: atom_id res chain seq x y z
N MET A 1 -7.48 -10.51 -19.50
CA MET A 1 -6.15 -10.99 -19.07
C MET A 1 -6.10 -12.50 -18.87
N SER A 2 -7.05 -13.15 -18.18
CA SER A 2 -7.02 -14.62 -17.99
C SER A 2 -6.96 -15.43 -19.30
N GLN A 3 -7.60 -14.96 -20.38
CA GLN A 3 -7.51 -15.65 -21.68
C GLN A 3 -6.10 -15.57 -22.27
N MET A 4 -5.47 -14.41 -22.22
CA MET A 4 -4.08 -14.20 -22.70
C MET A 4 -3.08 -15.09 -21.94
N LEU A 5 -3.33 -15.33 -20.64
CA LEU A 5 -2.52 -16.25 -19.84
C LEU A 5 -2.71 -17.70 -20.30
N LEU A 6 -3.95 -18.12 -20.60
CA LEU A 6 -4.26 -19.47 -21.14
C LEU A 6 -3.68 -19.68 -22.55
N ASP A 7 -3.66 -18.62 -23.36
CA ASP A 7 -3.13 -18.65 -24.73
C ASP A 7 -1.60 -18.53 -24.77
N GLY A 8 -0.96 -18.35 -23.61
CA GLY A 8 0.51 -18.23 -23.49
C GLY A 8 1.07 -16.86 -23.96
N GLU A 9 0.21 -15.85 -24.09
CA GLU A 9 0.64 -14.50 -24.41
C GLU A 9 1.19 -13.75 -23.17
N LEU A 10 0.84 -14.24 -21.96
CA LEU A 10 1.32 -13.77 -20.68
C LEU A 10 1.79 -14.94 -19.83
N ASP A 11 2.87 -14.74 -19.06
CA ASP A 11 3.40 -15.73 -18.13
C ASP A 11 2.72 -15.70 -16.76
N ALA A 12 2.24 -14.52 -16.32
CA ALA A 12 1.56 -14.31 -15.05
C ALA A 12 0.61 -13.12 -15.10
N VAL A 13 -0.38 -13.11 -14.19
CA VAL A 13 -1.31 -12.00 -13.99
C VAL A 13 -1.49 -11.75 -12.50
N LEU A 14 -1.52 -10.47 -12.12
CA LEU A 14 -1.80 -10.03 -10.76
C LEU A 14 -3.24 -9.53 -10.63
N GLY A 15 -3.86 -9.77 -9.47
CA GLY A 15 -5.16 -9.19 -9.12
C GLY A 15 -6.38 -9.91 -9.67
N GLU A 16 -6.22 -11.00 -10.39
CA GLU A 16 -7.36 -11.85 -10.83
C GLU A 16 -7.56 -13.03 -9.88
N LYS A 17 -8.83 -13.34 -9.57
CA LYS A 17 -9.16 -14.59 -8.89
C LYS A 17 -9.00 -15.76 -9.87
N VAL A 18 -8.20 -16.72 -9.47
CA VAL A 18 -7.87 -17.89 -10.28
C VAL A 18 -8.89 -19.00 -10.03
N GLU A 19 -10.02 -18.96 -10.73
CA GLU A 19 -11.04 -20.03 -10.69
C GLU A 19 -11.27 -20.64 -12.07
N ARG A 20 -10.23 -20.70 -12.91
CA ARG A 20 -10.33 -21.28 -14.26
C ARG A 20 -9.45 -22.51 -14.40
N PRO A 21 -9.95 -23.59 -15.03
CA PRO A 21 -9.11 -24.73 -15.40
C PRO A 21 -7.89 -24.28 -16.22
N GLY A 22 -6.73 -24.81 -15.89
CA GLY A 22 -5.47 -24.46 -16.57
C GLY A 22 -4.68 -23.32 -15.94
N LEU A 23 -5.27 -22.58 -15.00
CA LEU A 23 -4.57 -21.56 -14.20
C LEU A 23 -4.31 -22.09 -12.78
N LYS A 24 -3.20 -21.67 -12.22
CA LYS A 24 -2.83 -22.00 -10.84
C LYS A 24 -2.27 -20.76 -10.12
N PRO A 25 -2.45 -20.63 -8.82
CA PRO A 25 -1.77 -19.59 -8.06
C PRO A 25 -0.25 -19.77 -8.11
N LEU A 26 0.50 -18.65 -8.01
CA LEU A 26 1.95 -18.69 -7.95
C LEU A 26 2.44 -19.48 -6.73
N PHE A 27 1.79 -19.28 -5.59
CA PHE A 27 2.06 -20.01 -4.35
C PHE A 27 0.99 -21.08 -4.13
N ALA A 28 1.40 -22.32 -3.88
CA ALA A 28 0.48 -23.43 -3.63
C ALA A 28 -0.33 -23.22 -2.34
N ASP A 29 0.29 -22.61 -1.34
CA ASP A 29 -0.34 -22.20 -0.07
C ASP A 29 0.01 -20.76 0.22
N ALA A 30 -0.78 -19.84 -0.35
CA ALA A 30 -0.58 -18.41 -0.21
C ALA A 30 -0.71 -17.94 1.25
N LEU A 31 -1.55 -18.59 2.05
CA LEU A 31 -1.73 -18.22 3.46
C LEU A 31 -0.48 -18.50 4.30
N THR A 32 0.11 -19.67 4.13
CA THR A 32 1.37 -20.02 4.82
C THR A 32 2.51 -19.10 4.40
N GLU A 33 2.60 -18.76 3.11
CA GLU A 33 3.61 -17.81 2.62
C GLU A 33 3.40 -16.40 3.20
N GLU A 34 2.17 -15.92 3.24
CA GLU A 34 1.81 -14.64 3.85
C GLU A 34 2.17 -14.60 5.34
N GLN A 35 1.83 -15.64 6.09
CA GLN A 35 2.16 -15.75 7.51
C GLN A 35 3.68 -15.78 7.74
N SER A 36 4.42 -16.53 6.93
CA SER A 36 5.88 -16.62 6.98
C SER A 36 6.52 -15.27 6.67
N TRP A 37 6.01 -14.57 5.66
CA TRP A 37 6.47 -13.22 5.31
C TRP A 37 6.19 -12.22 6.44
N PHE A 38 4.98 -12.24 7.00
CA PHE A 38 4.62 -11.38 8.13
C PHE A 38 5.48 -11.69 9.37
N ALA A 39 5.70 -12.95 9.69
CA ALA A 39 6.56 -13.35 10.80
C ALA A 39 8.00 -12.82 10.66
N LYS A 40 8.51 -12.79 9.43
CA LYS A 40 9.85 -12.27 9.10
C LYS A 40 9.94 -10.74 9.19
N HIS A 41 8.97 -10.04 8.65
CA HIS A 41 9.05 -8.58 8.46
C HIS A 41 8.33 -7.78 9.54
N GLN A 42 7.33 -8.38 10.20
CA GLN A 42 6.50 -7.76 11.25
C GLN A 42 5.83 -6.46 10.79
N VAL A 43 5.45 -6.41 9.51
CA VAL A 43 4.77 -5.26 8.89
C VAL A 43 3.59 -5.74 8.05
N VAL A 44 2.58 -4.89 7.90
CA VAL A 44 1.50 -5.10 6.94
C VAL A 44 1.88 -4.39 5.65
N PRO A 45 1.92 -5.09 4.49
CA PRO A 45 2.21 -4.46 3.21
C PRO A 45 1.22 -3.35 2.90
N ILE A 46 1.74 -2.21 2.44
CA ILE A 46 0.90 -1.09 1.98
C ILE A 46 0.51 -1.38 0.54
N ASN A 47 -0.80 -1.50 0.27
CA ASN A 47 -1.33 -1.66 -1.07
C ASN A 47 -1.81 -0.34 -1.67
N HIS A 48 -2.48 0.51 -0.87
CA HIS A 48 -2.99 1.80 -1.29
C HIS A 48 -2.69 2.86 -0.24
N MET A 49 -2.43 4.07 -0.70
CA MET A 49 -2.29 5.26 0.13
C MET A 49 -3.09 6.41 -0.46
N VAL A 50 -3.63 7.25 0.40
CA VAL A 50 -4.14 8.56 0.00
C VAL A 50 -2.94 9.50 -0.09
N VAL A 51 -2.79 10.16 -1.20
CA VAL A 51 -1.74 11.16 -1.43
C VAL A 51 -2.36 12.51 -1.76
N VAL A 52 -1.65 13.57 -1.44
CA VAL A 52 -2.04 14.96 -1.73
C VAL A 52 -0.91 15.62 -2.51
N SER A 53 -1.24 16.48 -3.48
CA SER A 53 -0.22 17.26 -4.17
C SER A 53 0.34 18.36 -3.25
N GLU A 54 1.62 18.66 -3.38
CA GLU A 54 2.27 19.75 -2.65
C GLU A 54 1.55 21.08 -2.83
N THR A 55 1.09 21.37 -4.05
CA THR A 55 0.30 22.57 -4.35
C THR A 55 -0.97 22.64 -3.48
N LEU A 56 -1.74 21.55 -3.42
CA LEU A 56 -2.96 21.52 -2.61
C LEU A 56 -2.66 21.63 -1.12
N SER A 57 -1.61 20.97 -0.65
CA SER A 57 -1.16 21.05 0.73
C SER A 57 -0.80 22.48 1.15
N ASN A 58 -0.12 23.22 0.27
CA ASN A 58 0.32 24.59 0.54
C ASN A 58 -0.80 25.62 0.38
N GLU A 59 -1.63 25.50 -0.65
CA GLU A 59 -2.65 26.49 -0.98
C GLU A 59 -3.96 26.31 -0.22
N GLN A 60 -4.31 25.06 0.14
CA GLN A 60 -5.57 24.74 0.82
C GLN A 60 -5.38 23.75 1.99
N PRO A 61 -4.53 24.09 2.99
CA PRO A 61 -4.22 23.18 4.10
C PRO A 61 -5.46 22.76 4.90
N GLU A 62 -6.46 23.64 5.03
CA GLU A 62 -7.70 23.32 5.75
C GLU A 62 -8.55 22.29 5.01
N ALA A 63 -8.56 22.30 3.68
CA ALA A 63 -9.25 21.27 2.90
C ALA A 63 -8.58 19.89 3.11
N VAL A 64 -7.24 19.85 3.15
CA VAL A 64 -6.49 18.62 3.43
C VAL A 64 -6.79 18.10 4.84
N ARG A 65 -6.80 18.99 5.85
CA ARG A 65 -7.16 18.64 7.24
C ARG A 65 -8.56 18.04 7.31
N GLU A 66 -9.52 18.66 6.63
CA GLU A 66 -10.90 18.21 6.63
C GLU A 66 -11.07 16.84 5.96
N VAL A 67 -10.39 16.60 4.84
CA VAL A 67 -10.41 15.28 4.20
C VAL A 67 -9.85 14.20 5.13
N VAL A 68 -8.73 14.47 5.80
CA VAL A 68 -8.14 13.51 6.76
C VAL A 68 -9.10 13.27 7.94
N ARG A 69 -9.76 14.32 8.45
CA ARG A 69 -10.76 14.19 9.49
C ARG A 69 -11.92 13.27 9.08
N LEU A 70 -12.48 13.49 7.88
CA LEU A 70 -13.57 12.67 7.33
C LEU A 70 -13.14 11.21 7.11
N LEU A 71 -11.93 10.99 6.62
CA LEU A 71 -11.39 9.63 6.46
C LEU A 71 -11.25 8.90 7.80
N ARG A 72 -10.78 9.58 8.84
CA ARG A 72 -10.69 9.02 10.20
C ARG A 72 -12.06 8.69 10.78
N GLU A 73 -13.02 9.59 10.64
CA GLU A 73 -14.39 9.34 11.10
C GLU A 73 -15.02 8.15 10.37
N SER A 74 -14.85 8.09 9.04
CA SER A 74 -15.31 6.96 8.25
C SER A 74 -14.68 5.65 8.71
N ALA A 75 -13.38 5.68 8.96
CA ALA A 75 -12.63 4.52 9.46
C ALA A 75 -13.13 4.04 10.82
N ALA A 76 -13.45 4.96 11.72
CA ALA A 76 -14.00 4.62 13.04
C ALA A 76 -15.38 3.94 12.98
N LEU A 77 -16.11 4.15 11.89
CA LEU A 77 -17.43 3.52 11.66
C LEU A 77 -17.31 2.18 10.91
N ALA A 78 -16.16 1.86 10.37
CA ALA A 78 -15.97 0.63 9.59
C ALA A 78 -15.96 -0.62 10.51
N PRO A 79 -16.59 -1.73 10.08
CA PRO A 79 -16.54 -2.96 10.84
C PRO A 79 -15.11 -3.53 10.89
N PRO A 80 -14.72 -4.22 11.98
CA PRO A 80 -13.45 -4.94 12.02
C PRO A 80 -13.37 -5.98 10.88
N PRO A 81 -12.20 -6.23 10.27
CA PRO A 81 -10.87 -5.78 10.69
C PRO A 81 -10.36 -4.51 9.97
N ALA A 82 -11.22 -3.58 9.61
CA ALA A 82 -10.75 -2.33 8.99
C ALA A 82 -9.75 -1.64 9.94
N VAL A 83 -8.50 -1.60 9.54
CA VAL A 83 -7.42 -0.92 10.27
C VAL A 83 -6.79 0.12 9.34
N PRO A 84 -7.49 1.23 9.05
CA PRO A 84 -6.84 2.34 8.40
C PRO A 84 -5.80 2.91 9.37
N ARG A 85 -4.57 2.93 8.94
CA ARG A 85 -3.49 3.55 9.69
C ARG A 85 -3.25 4.92 9.08
N PHE A 86 -3.45 5.97 9.86
CA PHE A 86 -3.29 7.35 9.42
C PHE A 86 -2.06 8.02 10.05
N ASN A 87 -1.28 7.26 10.80
CA ASN A 87 -0.13 7.76 11.53
C ASN A 87 1.16 7.34 10.82
N ALA A 88 1.98 8.32 10.43
CA ALA A 88 3.27 8.08 9.77
C ALA A 88 4.19 7.20 10.62
N GLU A 89 4.18 7.34 11.95
CA GLU A 89 5.02 6.55 12.85
C GLU A 89 4.60 5.09 12.90
N GLU A 90 3.29 4.81 12.97
CA GLU A 90 2.76 3.43 12.93
C GLU A 90 3.02 2.75 11.60
N MET A 91 3.10 3.53 10.52
CA MET A 91 3.35 3.05 9.17
C MET A 91 4.84 3.04 8.80
N ARG A 92 5.72 3.60 9.62
CA ARG A 92 7.14 3.82 9.31
C ARG A 92 7.81 2.57 8.75
N ARG A 93 7.72 1.44 9.43
CA ARG A 93 8.34 0.19 8.98
C ARG A 93 7.78 -0.31 7.65
N SER A 94 6.46 -0.17 7.44
CA SER A 94 5.81 -0.54 6.18
C SER A 94 6.26 0.38 5.04
N LEU A 95 6.41 1.68 5.31
CA LEU A 95 6.92 2.68 4.36
C LEU A 95 8.39 2.45 4.03
N GLU A 96 9.23 2.17 5.01
CA GLU A 96 10.65 1.82 4.80
C GLU A 96 10.77 0.62 3.86
N LEU A 97 9.97 -0.42 4.10
CA LEU A 97 10.01 -1.63 3.30
C LEU A 97 9.53 -1.41 1.85
N ILE A 98 8.43 -0.69 1.65
CA ILE A 98 7.95 -0.41 0.29
C ILE A 98 8.92 0.50 -0.49
N VAL A 99 9.51 1.49 0.15
CA VAL A 99 10.55 2.34 -0.45
C VAL A 99 11.77 1.50 -0.83
N GLN A 100 12.21 0.61 0.04
CA GLN A 100 13.31 -0.30 -0.25
C GLN A 100 12.99 -1.18 -1.47
N TYR A 101 11.82 -1.80 -1.52
CA TYR A 101 11.44 -2.68 -2.62
C TYR A 101 11.27 -1.93 -3.95
N THR A 102 10.69 -0.75 -3.94
CA THR A 102 10.54 0.07 -5.15
C THR A 102 11.90 0.57 -5.67
N ALA A 103 12.84 0.89 -4.79
CA ALA A 103 14.21 1.22 -5.18
C ALA A 103 14.97 0.00 -5.75
N GLN A 104 14.84 -1.17 -5.13
CA GLN A 104 15.44 -2.41 -5.62
C GLN A 104 14.92 -2.81 -7.01
N GLN A 105 13.66 -2.54 -7.29
CA GLN A 105 13.02 -2.80 -8.58
C GLN A 105 13.31 -1.70 -9.64
N GLY A 106 14.03 -0.65 -9.28
CA GLY A 106 14.34 0.46 -10.17
C GLY A 106 13.13 1.35 -10.52
N LEU A 107 12.05 1.29 -9.74
CA LEU A 107 10.84 2.10 -9.94
C LEU A 107 11.02 3.54 -9.45
N ILE A 108 11.97 3.75 -8.53
CA ILE A 108 12.40 5.06 -8.04
C ILE A 108 13.92 5.16 -8.12
N ALA A 109 14.42 6.37 -8.29
CA ALA A 109 15.85 6.61 -8.53
C ALA A 109 16.75 6.27 -7.33
N ARG A 110 16.20 6.35 -6.11
CA ARG A 110 16.89 6.01 -4.85
C ARG A 110 15.88 5.63 -3.77
N ALA A 111 16.36 4.98 -2.73
CA ALA A 111 15.58 4.84 -1.51
C ALA A 111 15.47 6.21 -0.80
N PHE A 112 14.25 6.69 -0.58
CA PHE A 112 13.95 7.88 0.20
C PHE A 112 13.88 7.52 1.69
N ALA A 113 14.24 8.46 2.56
CA ALA A 113 13.87 8.35 3.96
C ALA A 113 12.33 8.56 4.11
N VAL A 114 11.70 7.90 5.08
CA VAL A 114 10.25 8.02 5.27
C VAL A 114 9.83 9.48 5.48
N ASP A 115 10.65 10.25 6.19
CA ASP A 115 10.36 11.66 6.45
C ASP A 115 10.39 12.55 5.19
N GLU A 116 11.03 12.11 4.11
CA GLU A 116 11.00 12.82 2.82
C GLU A 116 9.68 12.63 2.07
N LEU A 117 8.84 11.68 2.49
CA LEU A 117 7.52 11.40 1.89
C LEU A 117 6.43 12.34 2.40
N PHE A 118 6.72 13.13 3.43
CA PHE A 118 5.76 13.99 4.11
C PHE A 118 6.24 15.44 4.12
N ASP A 119 5.35 16.36 3.81
CA ASP A 119 5.56 17.79 4.06
C ASP A 119 5.22 18.18 5.50
N ASP A 120 5.39 19.46 5.84
CA ASP A 120 5.15 19.95 7.21
C ASP A 120 3.68 19.79 7.62
N LEU A 121 2.73 19.96 6.69
CA LEU A 121 1.31 19.77 6.97
C LEU A 121 1.02 18.29 7.26
N THR A 122 1.40 17.39 6.35
CA THR A 122 1.06 15.97 6.44
C THR A 122 1.72 15.28 7.62
N ARG A 123 2.89 15.74 8.08
CA ARG A 123 3.50 15.29 9.34
C ARG A 123 2.65 15.61 10.57
N THR A 124 1.91 16.72 10.55
CA THR A 124 1.06 17.13 11.68
C THR A 124 -0.30 16.43 11.69
N LEU A 125 -0.65 15.76 10.60
CA LEU A 125 -1.94 15.05 10.46
C LEU A 125 -1.90 13.62 11.02
N SER A 126 -0.89 13.26 11.75
CA SER A 126 -0.74 11.95 12.42
C SER A 126 -1.49 11.87 13.75
#